data_6729818e7432082789e020c963eda8f0
#
_entry.id   6729818e7432082789e020c963eda8f0
#
_cell.length_a   1.000
_cell.length_b   1.000
_cell.length_c   1.000
_cell.angle_alpha   90.00
_cell.angle_beta   90.00
_cell.angle_gamma   90.00
#
_symmetry.space_group_name_H-M   'P 1'
#
loop_
_entity.id
_entity.type
_entity.pdbx_description
1 polymer ?
#
loop_
_entity_poly.entity_id
_entity_poly.type
_entity_poly.pdbx_seq_one_letter_code
_entity_poly.pdbx_strand_id
1 'polypeptide(L)'
;MKIYYSKFVGGGYLLFASAIFIQIFFLLLHGLIDFSQLNLLTVIPTVLFFAAIYATIAGIKRLTSRRVSFEFTFEGIEVYPGLFFSKEIIIPKEELLRASYVEVDVSDPDHVNSKACYLDFNLREVTQLEDISKSNIIINTSTLKLRLALSLCRFREEEKAELATYLKENYGIDFFY
;
A
#
# COMPACT_ATOMS: atom_id res chain seq x y z
N MET A 1 -12.24 -11.19 8.29
CA MET A 1 -11.60 -9.99 8.90
C MET A 1 -11.10 -9.06 7.81
N LYS A 2 -11.22 -7.73 7.97
CA LYS A 2 -10.82 -6.73 6.94
C LYS A 2 -9.77 -5.78 7.48
N ILE A 3 -8.66 -5.62 6.74
CA ILE A 3 -7.62 -4.64 7.02
C ILE A 3 -7.72 -3.51 5.99
N TYR A 4 -7.82 -2.28 6.46
CA TYR A 4 -8.07 -1.11 5.64
C TYR A 4 -6.79 -0.30 5.39
N TYR A 5 -6.71 0.34 4.24
CA TYR A 5 -5.67 1.34 3.99
C TYR A 5 -5.73 2.50 4.99
N SER A 6 -4.57 2.98 5.39
CA SER A 6 -4.46 4.14 6.26
C SER A 6 -4.92 5.42 5.55
N LYS A 7 -5.80 6.18 6.20
CA LYS A 7 -6.21 7.50 5.72
C LYS A 7 -5.06 8.51 5.72
N PHE A 8 -4.04 8.30 6.55
CA PHE A 8 -2.86 9.17 6.60
C PHE A 8 -2.16 9.29 5.25
N VAL A 9 -2.10 8.19 4.49
CA VAL A 9 -1.53 8.18 3.13
C VAL A 9 -2.34 9.09 2.20
N GLY A 10 -3.67 9.14 2.36
CA GLY A 10 -4.52 10.09 1.60
C GLY A 10 -4.19 11.55 1.92
N GLY A 11 -3.95 11.87 3.19
CA GLY A 11 -3.49 13.20 3.62
C GLY A 11 -2.14 13.58 2.98
N GLY A 12 -1.19 12.65 2.92
CA GLY A 12 0.11 12.85 2.26
C GLY A 12 -0.04 13.22 0.77
N TYR A 13 -0.92 12.55 0.03
CA TYR A 13 -1.20 12.91 -1.36
C TYR A 13 -1.77 14.32 -1.51
N LEU A 14 -2.66 14.75 -0.61
CA LEU A 14 -3.23 16.11 -0.66
C LEU A 14 -2.18 17.18 -0.32
N LEU A 15 -1.31 16.93 0.66
CA LEU A 15 -0.22 17.84 0.99
C LEU A 15 0.75 17.98 -0.18
N PHE A 16 1.14 16.88 -0.81
CA PHE A 16 2.00 16.90 -1.99
C PHE A 16 1.35 17.69 -3.15
N ALA A 17 0.08 17.43 -3.44
CA ALA A 17 -0.65 18.15 -4.48
C ALA A 17 -0.73 19.65 -4.19
N SER A 18 -1.02 20.04 -2.93
CA SER A 18 -1.08 21.45 -2.51
C SER A 18 0.25 22.15 -2.71
N ALA A 19 1.36 21.51 -2.34
CA ALA A 19 2.69 22.09 -2.53
C ALA A 19 2.99 22.36 -4.02
N ILE A 20 2.64 21.43 -4.91
CA ILE A 20 2.82 21.60 -6.35
C ILE A 20 1.93 22.74 -6.87
N PHE A 21 0.64 22.79 -6.48
CA PHE A 21 -0.25 23.88 -6.91
C PHE A 21 0.25 25.25 -6.48
N ILE A 22 0.75 25.37 -5.23
CA ILE A 22 1.33 26.62 -4.73
C ILE A 22 2.55 27.02 -5.56
N GLN A 23 3.45 26.08 -5.87
CA GLN A 23 4.62 26.36 -6.71
C GLN A 23 4.25 26.82 -8.11
N ILE A 24 3.30 26.12 -8.78
CA ILE A 24 2.86 26.50 -10.11
C ILE A 24 2.20 27.87 -10.10
N PHE A 25 1.35 28.15 -9.10
CA PHE A 25 0.72 29.44 -8.94
C PHE A 25 1.75 30.58 -8.77
N PHE A 26 2.79 30.35 -7.96
CA PHE A 26 3.87 31.29 -7.76
C PHE A 26 4.64 31.56 -9.06
N LEU A 27 4.96 30.54 -9.84
CA LEU A 27 5.64 30.67 -11.13
C LEU A 27 4.79 31.44 -12.15
N LEU A 28 3.48 31.25 -12.14
CA LEU A 28 2.54 32.00 -12.99
C LEU A 28 2.47 33.47 -12.59
N LEU A 29 2.38 33.79 -11.30
CA LEU A 29 2.35 35.16 -10.81
C LEU A 29 3.61 35.95 -11.17
N HIS A 30 4.75 35.31 -11.21
CA HIS A 30 6.01 35.95 -11.60
C HIS A 30 6.30 35.93 -13.09
N GLY A 31 5.34 35.47 -13.92
CA GLY A 31 5.50 35.42 -15.38
C GLY A 31 6.61 34.51 -15.86
N LEU A 32 7.03 33.53 -15.01
CA LEU A 32 8.11 32.60 -15.35
C LEU A 32 7.64 31.45 -16.25
N ILE A 33 6.34 31.27 -16.40
CA ILE A 33 5.71 30.28 -17.30
C ILE A 33 4.98 31.06 -18.41
N ASP A 34 5.45 30.86 -19.63
CA ASP A 34 4.77 31.35 -20.84
C ASP A 34 4.26 30.14 -21.63
N PHE A 35 2.96 29.90 -21.58
CA PHE A 35 2.31 28.80 -22.30
C PHE A 35 2.25 28.99 -23.81
N SER A 36 2.63 30.14 -24.32
CA SER A 36 2.70 30.42 -25.78
C SER A 36 3.91 29.73 -26.43
N GLN A 37 4.91 29.35 -25.63
CA GLN A 37 6.13 28.72 -26.10
C GLN A 37 6.26 27.29 -25.54
N LEU A 38 6.39 26.31 -26.43
CA LEU A 38 6.60 24.92 -26.06
C LEU A 38 8.09 24.68 -25.75
N ASN A 39 8.49 24.98 -24.52
CA ASN A 39 9.84 24.77 -24.02
C ASN A 39 9.83 23.97 -22.71
N LEU A 40 10.99 23.56 -22.21
CA LEU A 40 11.12 22.81 -20.94
C LEU A 40 10.49 23.54 -19.75
N LEU A 41 10.52 24.87 -19.76
CA LEU A 41 9.95 25.70 -18.69
C LEU A 41 8.40 25.67 -18.67
N THR A 42 7.76 25.27 -19.76
CA THR A 42 6.31 25.11 -19.84
C THR A 42 5.88 23.65 -19.72
N VAL A 43 6.66 22.71 -20.25
CA VAL A 43 6.35 21.28 -20.23
C VAL A 43 6.40 20.72 -18.80
N ILE A 44 7.45 21.03 -18.02
CA ILE A 44 7.61 20.50 -16.65
C ILE A 44 6.46 20.94 -15.74
N PRO A 45 6.09 22.22 -15.60
CA PRO A 45 4.94 22.65 -14.81
C PRO A 45 3.63 22.03 -15.27
N THR A 46 3.44 21.84 -16.58
CA THR A 46 2.23 21.18 -17.11
C THR A 46 2.13 19.73 -16.66
N VAL A 47 3.21 18.96 -16.74
CA VAL A 47 3.24 17.56 -16.25
C VAL A 47 2.99 17.52 -14.75
N LEU A 48 3.64 18.40 -13.99
CA LEU A 48 3.45 18.49 -12.53
C LEU A 48 2.01 18.88 -12.17
N PHE A 49 1.36 19.73 -12.95
CA PHE A 49 -0.05 20.10 -12.75
C PHE A 49 -0.97 18.88 -12.89
N PHE A 50 -0.80 18.07 -13.93
CA PHE A 50 -1.59 16.84 -14.09
C PHE A 50 -1.27 15.81 -12.99
N ALA A 51 -0.01 15.69 -12.57
CA ALA A 51 0.37 14.86 -11.45
C ALA A 51 -0.29 15.32 -10.13
N ALA A 52 -0.39 16.63 -9.90
CA ALA A 52 -1.07 17.20 -8.74
C ALA A 52 -2.58 16.95 -8.77
N ILE A 53 -3.23 17.06 -9.93
CA ILE A 53 -4.65 16.69 -10.09
C ILE A 53 -4.84 15.20 -9.75
N TYR A 54 -4.00 14.34 -10.31
CA TYR A 54 -4.06 12.90 -10.01
C TYR A 54 -3.88 12.63 -8.51
N ALA A 55 -2.88 13.24 -7.88
CA ALA A 55 -2.63 13.11 -6.44
C ALA A 55 -3.81 13.62 -5.60
N THR A 56 -4.47 14.71 -6.02
CA THR A 56 -5.67 15.23 -5.35
C THR A 56 -6.82 14.22 -5.41
N ILE A 57 -7.12 13.69 -6.59
CA ILE A 57 -8.19 12.69 -6.77
C ILE A 57 -7.88 11.43 -5.95
N ALA A 58 -6.63 10.96 -5.99
CA ALA A 58 -6.18 9.82 -5.21
C ALA A 58 -6.29 10.05 -3.69
N GLY A 59 -5.90 11.24 -3.24
CA GLY A 59 -5.98 11.65 -1.84
C GLY A 59 -7.41 11.71 -1.34
N ILE A 60 -8.30 12.39 -2.06
CA ILE A 60 -9.73 12.47 -1.72
C ILE A 60 -10.35 11.08 -1.66
N LYS A 61 -10.09 10.24 -2.68
CA LYS A 61 -10.62 8.88 -2.72
C LYS A 61 -10.15 8.03 -1.54
N ARG A 62 -8.89 8.18 -1.10
CA ARG A 62 -8.38 7.49 0.09
C ARG A 62 -8.95 8.00 1.40
N LEU A 63 -9.24 9.29 1.50
CA LEU A 63 -9.84 9.86 2.71
C LEU A 63 -11.32 9.50 2.85
N THR A 64 -12.06 9.50 1.74
CA THR A 64 -13.51 9.30 1.71
C THR A 64 -13.93 7.83 1.70
N SER A 65 -13.17 6.96 1.03
CA SER A 65 -13.48 5.54 0.96
C SER A 65 -12.71 4.73 2.01
N ARG A 66 -13.42 3.91 2.79
CA ARG A 66 -12.81 2.84 3.59
C ARG A 66 -12.41 1.71 2.64
N ARG A 67 -11.28 1.86 1.97
CA ARG A 67 -10.83 0.84 1.04
C ARG A 67 -10.11 -0.28 1.79
N VAL A 68 -10.56 -1.49 1.53
CA VAL A 68 -9.93 -2.72 2.03
C VAL A 68 -8.59 -2.91 1.31
N SER A 69 -7.53 -3.21 2.04
CA SER A 69 -6.24 -3.64 1.50
C SER A 69 -6.15 -5.16 1.45
N PHE A 70 -6.58 -5.79 2.55
CA PHE A 70 -6.62 -7.25 2.70
C PHE A 70 -7.94 -7.64 3.32
N GLU A 71 -8.56 -8.69 2.81
CA GLU A 71 -9.72 -9.33 3.40
C GLU A 71 -9.41 -10.81 3.66
N PHE A 72 -9.49 -11.21 4.93
CA PHE A 72 -9.43 -12.61 5.34
C PHE A 72 -10.82 -13.17 5.26
N THR A 73 -11.06 -14.00 4.26
CA THR A 73 -12.34 -14.65 3.99
C THR A 73 -12.29 -16.12 4.42
N PHE A 74 -13.38 -16.82 4.30
CA PHE A 74 -13.43 -18.26 4.57
C PHE A 74 -12.58 -19.06 3.56
N GLU A 75 -12.42 -18.56 2.34
CA GLU A 75 -11.71 -19.24 1.24
C GLU A 75 -10.21 -18.95 1.26
N GLY A 76 -9.79 -17.82 1.85
CA GLY A 76 -8.39 -17.42 1.89
C GLY A 76 -8.20 -15.93 2.08
N ILE A 77 -7.09 -15.39 1.58
CA ILE A 77 -6.75 -13.97 1.67
C ILE A 77 -7.01 -13.31 0.33
N GLU A 78 -7.91 -12.34 0.33
CA GLU A 78 -8.13 -11.46 -0.82
C GLU A 78 -7.29 -10.20 -0.66
N VAL A 79 -6.43 -9.94 -1.63
CA VAL A 79 -5.53 -8.78 -1.66
C VAL A 79 -5.98 -7.83 -2.76
N TYR A 80 -6.16 -6.57 -2.39
CA TYR A 80 -6.54 -5.50 -3.31
C TYR A 80 -5.33 -4.57 -3.55
N PRO A 81 -4.41 -4.93 -4.47
CA PRO A 81 -3.22 -4.13 -4.71
C PRO A 81 -3.55 -2.86 -5.49
N GLY A 82 -3.00 -1.75 -5.04
CA GLY A 82 -3.07 -0.48 -5.77
C GLY A 82 -4.30 0.37 -5.48
N LEU A 83 -4.27 1.60 -6.00
CA LEU A 83 -5.27 2.65 -5.77
C LEU A 83 -6.46 2.58 -6.72
N PHE A 84 -6.22 2.14 -7.96
CA PHE A 84 -7.18 2.17 -9.06
C PHE A 84 -7.09 0.89 -9.86
N PHE A 85 -8.25 0.29 -10.20
CA PHE A 85 -8.42 -0.75 -11.23
C PHE A 85 -7.49 -1.98 -11.16
N SER A 86 -6.98 -2.32 -10.00
CA SER A 86 -6.21 -3.56 -9.88
C SER A 86 -7.16 -4.73 -9.65
N LYS A 87 -6.91 -5.80 -10.41
CA LYS A 87 -7.55 -7.10 -10.19
C LYS A 87 -7.17 -7.58 -8.79
N GLU A 88 -8.14 -8.08 -8.05
CA GLU A 88 -7.90 -8.75 -6.77
C GLU A 88 -7.01 -9.98 -6.97
N ILE A 89 -6.23 -10.28 -5.94
CA ILE A 89 -5.39 -11.47 -5.89
C ILE A 89 -5.96 -12.33 -4.77
N ILE A 90 -6.37 -13.54 -5.09
CA ILE A 90 -6.91 -14.49 -4.11
C ILE A 90 -5.82 -15.50 -3.79
N ILE A 91 -5.53 -15.69 -2.51
CA ILE A 91 -4.57 -16.63 -1.99
C ILE A 91 -5.36 -17.67 -1.18
N PRO A 92 -5.51 -18.89 -1.68
CA PRO A 92 -6.26 -19.93 -1.00
C PRO A 92 -5.67 -20.23 0.38
N LYS A 93 -6.49 -20.47 1.38
CA LYS A 93 -6.03 -20.82 2.74
C LYS A 93 -5.22 -22.10 2.78
N GLU A 94 -5.50 -23.03 1.86
CA GLU A 94 -4.80 -24.30 1.70
C GLU A 94 -3.32 -24.13 1.36
N GLU A 95 -2.94 -23.01 0.74
CA GLU A 95 -1.56 -22.67 0.42
C GLU A 95 -0.77 -22.16 1.63
N LEU A 96 -1.46 -21.78 2.71
CA LEU A 96 -0.86 -21.17 3.88
C LEU A 96 -0.50 -22.23 4.94
N LEU A 97 0.70 -22.13 5.52
CA LEU A 97 1.15 -23.03 6.59
C LEU A 97 1.25 -22.33 7.94
N ARG A 98 1.77 -21.12 7.96
CA ARG A 98 2.10 -20.40 9.18
C ARG A 98 2.09 -18.90 8.90
N ALA A 99 1.71 -18.12 9.87
CA ALA A 99 1.71 -16.66 9.79
C ALA A 99 2.59 -16.05 10.89
N SER A 100 3.23 -14.92 10.59
CA SER A 100 3.98 -14.13 11.56
C SER A 100 3.87 -12.64 11.28
N TYR A 101 3.89 -11.83 12.34
CA TYR A 101 4.05 -10.38 12.24
C TYR A 101 5.54 -10.04 12.31
N VAL A 102 6.03 -9.24 11.39
CA VAL A 102 7.44 -8.89 11.28
C VAL A 102 7.60 -7.37 11.20
N GLU A 103 8.42 -6.82 12.08
CA GLU A 103 8.87 -5.44 11.99
C GLU A 103 10.30 -5.42 11.45
N VAL A 104 10.53 -4.61 10.42
CA VAL A 104 11.84 -4.41 9.83
C VAL A 104 12.22 -2.95 10.01
N ASP A 105 13.38 -2.70 10.62
CA ASP A 105 13.94 -1.35 10.68
C ASP A 105 14.39 -0.92 9.29
N VAL A 106 13.74 0.11 8.77
CA VAL A 106 14.04 0.74 7.47
C VAL A 106 14.77 2.05 7.73
N SER A 107 15.74 2.04 8.63
CA SER A 107 16.52 3.23 8.95
C SER A 107 17.57 3.46 7.86
N ASP A 108 17.36 4.51 7.09
CA ASP A 108 18.42 5.16 6.33
C ASP A 108 19.31 5.93 7.33
N PRO A 109 20.66 5.96 7.19
CA PRO A 109 21.55 6.65 8.12
C PRO A 109 21.19 8.12 8.42
N ASP A 110 20.46 8.75 7.50
CA ASP A 110 20.03 10.16 7.59
C ASP A 110 18.58 10.35 8.06
N HIS A 111 17.82 9.29 8.36
CA HIS A 111 16.39 9.38 8.72
C HIS A 111 16.05 8.59 9.97
N VAL A 112 15.35 9.27 10.86
CA VAL A 112 14.74 8.79 12.10
C VAL A 112 14.05 7.43 11.91
N ASN A 113 14.44 6.45 12.76
CA ASN A 113 13.85 5.14 13.00
C ASN A 113 12.45 4.92 12.39
N SER A 114 12.38 4.53 11.13
CA SER A 114 11.13 4.12 10.49
C SER A 114 11.07 2.59 10.46
N LYS A 115 9.99 2.04 11.01
CA LYS A 115 9.72 0.60 10.97
C LYS A 115 8.74 0.28 9.87
N ALA A 116 9.06 -0.69 9.05
CA ALA A 116 8.12 -1.29 8.11
C ALA A 116 7.52 -2.56 8.73
N CYS A 117 6.20 -2.65 8.71
CA CYS A 117 5.45 -3.75 9.31
C CYS A 117 4.88 -4.64 8.23
N TYR A 118 4.99 -5.95 8.44
CA TYR A 118 4.56 -6.97 7.49
C TYR A 118 3.80 -8.11 8.18
N LEU A 119 2.87 -8.72 7.44
CA LEU A 119 2.38 -10.05 7.73
C LEU A 119 3.07 -11.01 6.76
N ASP A 120 3.90 -11.90 7.29
CA ASP A 120 4.60 -12.92 6.54
C ASP A 120 3.89 -14.27 6.72
N PHE A 121 3.62 -14.93 5.61
CA PHE A 121 3.07 -16.28 5.58
C PHE A 121 4.07 -17.21 4.90
N ASN A 122 4.28 -18.38 5.51
CA ASN A 122 4.96 -19.47 4.83
C ASN A 122 3.95 -20.20 3.94
N LEU A 123 4.35 -20.49 2.71
CA LEU A 123 3.56 -21.23 1.73
C LEU A 123 3.88 -22.72 1.79
N ARG A 124 3.00 -23.56 1.28
CA ARG A 124 3.26 -24.98 1.11
C ARG A 124 4.29 -25.21 0.00
N GLU A 125 5.01 -26.34 0.08
CA GLU A 125 6.06 -26.71 -0.89
C GLU A 125 5.51 -26.86 -2.32
N VAL A 126 4.27 -27.32 -2.46
CA VAL A 126 3.57 -27.40 -3.75
C VAL A 126 2.53 -26.29 -3.80
N THR A 127 2.93 -25.13 -4.30
CA THR A 127 2.04 -23.97 -4.47
C THR A 127 1.67 -23.80 -5.95
N GLN A 128 0.43 -23.41 -6.19
CA GLN A 128 -0.05 -23.02 -7.52
C GLN A 128 0.06 -21.50 -7.75
N LEU A 129 0.60 -20.76 -6.76
CA LEU A 129 0.78 -19.33 -6.84
C LEU A 129 1.97 -18.99 -7.73
N GLU A 130 1.87 -17.86 -8.44
CA GLU A 130 2.95 -17.29 -9.23
C GLU A 130 3.69 -16.20 -8.43
N ASP A 131 4.92 -15.92 -8.82
CA ASP A 131 5.70 -14.82 -8.25
C ASP A 131 5.03 -13.47 -8.52
N ILE A 132 4.77 -12.71 -7.46
CA ILE A 132 4.12 -11.41 -7.52
C ILE A 132 4.92 -10.41 -6.68
N SER A 133 5.16 -9.24 -7.24
CA SER A 133 5.72 -8.10 -6.52
C SER A 133 4.90 -6.85 -6.81
N LYS A 134 4.06 -6.44 -5.85
CA LYS A 134 3.27 -5.21 -5.90
C LYS A 134 3.40 -4.45 -4.58
N SER A 135 2.92 -3.22 -4.53
CA SER A 135 3.12 -2.30 -3.39
C SER A 135 2.72 -2.85 -2.02
N ASN A 136 1.74 -3.72 -1.95
CA ASN A 136 1.24 -4.29 -0.69
C ASN A 136 1.37 -5.80 -0.59
N ILE A 137 1.83 -6.50 -1.64
CA ILE A 137 1.98 -7.95 -1.67
C ILE A 137 3.25 -8.37 -2.42
N ILE A 138 3.99 -9.28 -1.83
CA ILE A 138 5.11 -9.98 -2.45
C ILE A 138 4.90 -11.47 -2.25
N ILE A 139 4.84 -12.23 -3.35
CA ILE A 139 4.85 -13.69 -3.37
C ILE A 139 6.17 -14.12 -3.99
N ASN A 140 6.93 -14.93 -3.26
CA ASN A 140 8.15 -15.52 -3.72
C ASN A 140 8.05 -17.04 -3.57
N THR A 141 7.80 -17.72 -4.66
CA THR A 141 7.60 -19.18 -4.71
C THR A 141 8.89 -19.95 -4.47
N SER A 142 10.05 -19.38 -4.82
CA SER A 142 11.34 -20.03 -4.57
C SER A 142 11.72 -20.06 -3.08
N THR A 143 11.26 -19.09 -2.30
CA THR A 143 11.45 -19.06 -0.84
C THR A 143 10.21 -19.51 -0.07
N LEU A 144 9.13 -19.86 -0.75
CA LEU A 144 7.83 -20.25 -0.20
C LEU A 144 7.30 -19.21 0.80
N LYS A 145 7.38 -17.93 0.43
CA LYS A 145 6.96 -16.82 1.28
C LYS A 145 5.97 -15.91 0.58
N LEU A 146 4.93 -15.58 1.31
CA LEU A 146 4.01 -14.50 1.01
C LEU A 146 4.20 -13.40 2.05
N ARG A 147 4.41 -12.17 1.61
CA ARG A 147 4.54 -10.98 2.46
C ARG A 147 3.47 -9.96 2.11
N LEU A 148 2.70 -9.55 3.11
CA LEU A 148 1.71 -8.48 3.01
C LEU A 148 2.21 -7.24 3.74
N ALA A 149 2.35 -6.10 3.02
CA ALA A 149 2.85 -4.87 3.61
C ALA A 149 1.76 -4.14 4.39
N LEU A 150 1.96 -3.96 5.69
CA LEU A 150 1.05 -3.24 6.59
C LEU A 150 1.38 -1.75 6.70
N SER A 151 2.53 -1.30 6.21
CA SER A 151 3.00 0.10 6.35
C SER A 151 2.00 1.12 5.77
N LEU A 152 1.20 0.73 4.80
CA LEU A 152 0.15 1.55 4.21
C LEU A 152 -1.24 1.30 4.81
N CYS A 153 -1.35 0.43 5.80
CA CYS A 153 -2.59 -0.02 6.40
C CYS A 153 -2.76 0.53 7.81
N ARG A 154 -3.99 0.54 8.27
CA ARG A 154 -4.31 0.74 9.67
C ARG A 154 -4.39 -0.65 10.30
N PHE A 155 -3.39 -1.01 11.11
CA PHE A 155 -3.33 -2.27 11.84
C PHE A 155 -2.82 -1.99 13.26
N ARG A 156 -3.63 -2.29 14.26
CA ARG A 156 -3.38 -1.99 15.67
C ARG A 156 -2.95 -3.24 16.42
N GLU A 157 -2.37 -3.05 17.60
CA GLU A 157 -1.97 -4.16 18.49
C GLU A 157 -3.15 -5.10 18.83
N GLU A 158 -4.32 -4.51 19.09
CA GLU A 158 -5.55 -5.25 19.41
C GLU A 158 -5.98 -6.15 18.23
N GLU A 159 -5.77 -5.69 17.00
CA GLU A 159 -6.12 -6.42 15.78
C GLU A 159 -5.19 -7.63 15.53
N LYS A 160 -3.99 -7.67 16.15
CA LYS A 160 -3.10 -8.83 16.09
C LYS A 160 -3.71 -10.03 16.80
N ALA A 161 -4.25 -9.83 18.00
CA ALA A 161 -4.92 -10.89 18.76
C ALA A 161 -6.18 -11.39 18.05
N GLU A 162 -6.97 -10.48 17.47
CA GLU A 162 -8.15 -10.82 16.68
C GLU A 162 -7.76 -11.63 15.44
N LEU A 163 -6.70 -11.22 14.73
CA LEU A 163 -6.17 -11.94 13.58
C LEU A 163 -5.65 -13.33 13.97
N ALA A 164 -4.94 -13.45 15.10
CA ALA A 164 -4.43 -14.72 15.61
C ALA A 164 -5.59 -15.71 15.83
N THR A 165 -6.65 -15.26 16.49
CA THR A 165 -7.85 -16.06 16.73
C THR A 165 -8.51 -16.46 15.41
N TYR A 166 -8.70 -15.48 14.51
CA TYR A 166 -9.31 -15.73 13.21
C TYR A 166 -8.54 -16.77 12.37
N LEU A 167 -7.21 -16.64 12.28
CA LEU A 167 -6.37 -17.56 11.53
C LEU A 167 -6.37 -18.97 12.13
N LYS A 168 -6.39 -19.07 13.46
CA LYS A 168 -6.47 -20.37 14.14
C LYS A 168 -7.80 -21.07 13.89
N GLU A 169 -8.92 -20.35 14.03
CA GLU A 169 -10.26 -20.91 13.92
C GLU A 169 -10.65 -21.23 12.46
N ASN A 170 -10.29 -20.38 11.51
CA ASN A 170 -10.77 -20.50 10.13
C ASN A 170 -9.75 -21.15 9.18
N TYR A 171 -8.44 -21.01 9.45
CA TYR A 171 -7.39 -21.56 8.60
C TYR A 171 -6.61 -22.69 9.27
N GLY A 172 -6.74 -22.85 10.58
CA GLY A 172 -6.01 -23.85 11.35
C GLY A 172 -4.51 -23.56 11.45
N ILE A 173 -4.07 -22.33 11.23
CA ILE A 173 -2.68 -21.91 11.27
C ILE A 173 -2.36 -21.07 12.50
N ASP A 174 -1.13 -21.21 13.01
CA ASP A 174 -0.65 -20.41 14.13
C ASP A 174 -0.09 -19.08 13.65
N PHE A 175 -0.35 -18.03 14.43
CA PHE A 175 0.15 -16.68 14.19
C PHE A 175 1.09 -16.25 15.32
N PHE A 176 2.27 -15.77 14.95
CA PHE A 176 3.34 -15.34 15.87
C PHE A 176 3.55 -13.84 15.75
N TYR A 177 3.49 -13.10 16.86
CA TYR A 177 3.64 -11.62 16.91
C TYR A 177 4.34 -11.17 18.18
#